data_0c5919b87f06f20f1d011838aec63fcb
#
_entry.id   0c5919b87f06f20f1d011838aec63fcb
#
_cell.length_a   1.000
_cell.length_b   1.000
_cell.length_c   1.000
_cell.angle_alpha   90.00
_cell.angle_beta   90.00
_cell.angle_gamma   90.00
#
_symmetry.space_group_name_H-M   'P 1'
#
loop_
_entity.id
_entity.type
_entity.pdbx_description
1 polymer ?
#
loop_
_entity_poly.entity_id
_entity_poly.type
_entity_poly.pdbx_seq_one_letter_code
_entity_poly.pdbx_strand_id
1 'polypeptide(L)'
;MTRFASVFMLMALLVSSMFFSGCSSEEGTAKEGDFVKVLYVGTLDDGTVFDSSELHGGIALNFTIGKGEMLASFEQAVIGLSINQSTTVHIPADEAYGPYDEELIITLDWSQMGDYVPVVGELLTLYDTSSGQTIQVTVLNVSEAGITVDTNHRLAGEDLNFEITLVEIL
;
A
#
# COMPACT_ATOMS: atom_id res chain seq x y z
N MET A 1 -23.45 -32.15 85.65
CA MET A 1 -22.09 -31.73 85.31
C MET A 1 -21.61 -32.55 84.13
N THR A 2 -21.85 -32.16 82.91
CA THR A 2 -21.50 -32.89 81.73
C THR A 2 -21.09 -31.90 80.67
N ARG A 3 -19.84 -31.95 80.28
CA ARG A 3 -19.21 -31.07 79.28
C ARG A 3 -19.47 -31.65 77.90
N PHE A 4 -20.18 -30.90 77.03
CA PHE A 4 -20.27 -31.25 75.61
C PHE A 4 -19.08 -30.66 74.87
N ALA A 5 -18.28 -31.56 74.28
CA ALA A 5 -17.24 -31.16 73.32
C ALA A 5 -17.83 -31.09 71.94
N SER A 6 -17.84 -29.92 71.37
CA SER A 6 -18.30 -29.68 70.00
C SER A 6 -17.14 -29.90 69.03
N VAL A 7 -17.26 -30.94 68.20
CA VAL A 7 -16.32 -31.19 67.12
C VAL A 7 -16.71 -30.37 65.91
N PHE A 8 -15.94 -29.34 65.56
CA PHE A 8 -16.09 -28.59 64.31
C PHE A 8 -15.38 -29.38 63.21
N MET A 9 -16.18 -29.97 62.33
CA MET A 9 -15.73 -30.63 61.12
C MET A 9 -15.50 -29.55 60.06
N LEU A 10 -14.25 -29.22 59.76
CA LEU A 10 -13.80 -28.27 58.76
C LEU A 10 -13.89 -28.95 57.39
N MET A 11 -14.90 -28.66 56.60
CA MET A 11 -15.07 -29.14 55.26
C MET A 11 -14.28 -28.21 54.30
N ALA A 12 -13.05 -28.62 53.94
CA ALA A 12 -12.25 -27.91 52.95
C ALA A 12 -12.83 -28.12 51.57
N LEU A 13 -13.45 -27.07 51.01
CA LEU A 13 -13.88 -26.99 49.61
C LEU A 13 -12.65 -26.72 48.78
N LEU A 14 -12.14 -27.75 48.10
CA LEU A 14 -11.15 -27.64 47.02
C LEU A 14 -11.84 -27.04 45.80
N VAL A 15 -11.74 -25.72 45.64
CA VAL A 15 -12.06 -25.05 44.38
C VAL A 15 -10.90 -25.35 43.41
N SER A 16 -11.12 -26.36 42.58
CA SER A 16 -10.27 -26.62 41.41
C SER A 16 -10.48 -25.50 40.41
N SER A 17 -9.61 -24.49 40.42
CA SER A 17 -9.52 -23.50 39.35
C SER A 17 -8.97 -24.21 38.12
N MET A 18 -9.86 -24.64 37.22
CA MET A 18 -9.52 -24.96 35.85
C MET A 18 -9.02 -23.66 35.19
N PHE A 19 -7.70 -23.53 35.12
CA PHE A 19 -7.09 -22.62 34.15
C PHE A 19 -7.46 -23.15 32.76
N PHE A 20 -8.45 -22.55 32.16
CA PHE A 20 -8.65 -22.62 30.72
C PHE A 20 -7.46 -21.88 30.09
N SER A 21 -6.37 -22.60 29.81
CA SER A 21 -5.36 -22.17 28.86
C SER A 21 -6.08 -22.15 27.52
N GLY A 22 -6.71 -21.01 27.22
CA GLY A 22 -7.05 -20.67 25.87
C GLY A 22 -5.72 -20.61 25.10
N CYS A 23 -5.49 -21.61 24.28
CA CYS A 23 -4.50 -21.53 23.22
C CYS A 23 -5.04 -20.49 22.24
N SER A 24 -4.82 -19.19 22.51
CA SER A 24 -4.77 -18.21 21.45
C SER A 24 -3.55 -18.61 20.65
N SER A 25 -3.75 -19.19 19.46
CA SER A 25 -2.75 -19.09 18.42
C SER A 25 -2.39 -17.62 18.36
N GLU A 26 -1.18 -17.25 18.77
CA GLU A 26 -0.60 -15.97 18.40
C GLU A 26 -0.51 -16.04 16.87
N GLU A 27 -1.55 -15.59 16.20
CA GLU A 27 -1.47 -15.23 14.79
C GLU A 27 -0.39 -14.15 14.76
N GLY A 28 0.79 -14.52 14.25
CA GLY A 28 1.94 -13.63 14.24
C GLY A 28 1.56 -12.33 13.55
N THR A 29 2.05 -11.22 14.06
CA THR A 29 1.96 -9.93 13.38
C THR A 29 3.02 -9.86 12.29
N ALA A 30 2.72 -9.17 11.20
CA ALA A 30 3.65 -8.94 10.11
C ALA A 30 4.90 -8.19 10.60
N LYS A 31 6.08 -8.60 10.12
CA LYS A 31 7.37 -8.01 10.48
C LYS A 31 8.26 -7.89 9.24
N GLU A 32 9.34 -7.15 9.38
CA GLU A 32 10.34 -7.01 8.33
C GLU A 32 10.87 -8.38 7.87
N GLY A 33 10.93 -8.58 6.55
CA GLY A 33 11.34 -9.82 5.91
C GLY A 33 10.22 -10.80 5.63
N ASP A 34 9.03 -10.62 6.17
CA ASP A 34 7.89 -11.47 5.87
C ASP A 34 7.38 -11.20 4.44
N PHE A 35 6.99 -12.28 3.74
CA PHE A 35 6.26 -12.19 2.48
C PHE A 35 4.77 -12.15 2.79
N VAL A 36 4.10 -11.07 2.39
CA VAL A 36 2.72 -10.78 2.78
C VAL A 36 1.80 -10.60 1.58
N LYS A 37 0.52 -10.79 1.81
CA LYS A 37 -0.55 -10.41 0.88
C LYS A 37 -1.46 -9.38 1.54
N VAL A 38 -1.73 -8.29 0.82
CA VAL A 38 -2.60 -7.21 1.29
C VAL A 38 -3.66 -6.87 0.25
N LEU A 39 -4.83 -6.45 0.70
CA LEU A 39 -5.77 -5.69 -0.10
C LEU A 39 -5.56 -4.21 0.20
N TYR A 40 -5.74 -3.36 -0.81
CA TYR A 40 -5.54 -1.93 -0.63
C TYR A 40 -6.50 -1.10 -1.48
N VAL A 41 -6.69 0.14 -1.03
CA VAL A 41 -7.31 1.22 -1.79
C VAL A 41 -6.40 2.44 -1.67
N GLY A 42 -5.96 2.98 -2.80
CA GLY A 42 -5.17 4.20 -2.89
C GLY A 42 -6.04 5.36 -3.35
N THR A 43 -6.04 6.46 -2.58
CA THR A 43 -6.79 7.68 -2.87
C THR A 43 -5.90 8.91 -2.81
N LEU A 44 -6.25 9.93 -3.59
CA LEU A 44 -5.72 11.28 -3.44
C LEU A 44 -6.41 11.99 -2.26
N ASP A 45 -5.93 13.17 -1.87
CA ASP A 45 -6.49 13.96 -0.78
C ASP A 45 -7.95 14.41 -1.03
N ASP A 46 -8.34 14.52 -2.29
CA ASP A 46 -9.72 14.82 -2.68
C ASP A 46 -10.67 13.61 -2.64
N GLY A 47 -10.13 12.42 -2.29
CA GLY A 47 -10.85 11.17 -2.25
C GLY A 47 -10.93 10.42 -3.58
N THR A 48 -10.31 10.94 -4.64
CA THR A 48 -10.23 10.23 -5.93
C THR A 48 -9.43 8.94 -5.79
N VAL A 49 -10.06 7.81 -6.10
CA VAL A 49 -9.36 6.51 -6.12
C VAL A 49 -8.48 6.45 -7.37
N PHE A 50 -7.16 6.36 -7.19
CA PHE A 50 -6.22 6.21 -8.29
C PHE A 50 -5.82 4.76 -8.56
N ASP A 51 -5.90 3.90 -7.52
CA ASP A 51 -5.61 2.48 -7.63
C ASP A 51 -6.26 1.68 -6.48
N SER A 52 -6.56 0.39 -6.70
CA SER A 52 -7.05 -0.51 -5.65
C SER A 52 -6.96 -1.97 -6.09
N SER A 53 -6.96 -2.87 -5.12
CA SER A 53 -7.08 -4.32 -5.38
C SER A 53 -8.35 -4.66 -6.17
N GLU A 54 -9.46 -3.92 -5.99
CA GLU A 54 -10.71 -4.14 -6.73
C GLU A 54 -10.56 -3.84 -8.23
N LEU A 55 -9.82 -2.79 -8.60
CA LEU A 55 -9.53 -2.46 -10.01
C LEU A 55 -8.73 -3.58 -10.70
N HIS A 56 -8.02 -4.39 -9.92
CA HIS A 56 -7.27 -5.56 -10.37
C HIS A 56 -8.03 -6.89 -10.15
N GLY A 57 -9.38 -6.84 -10.10
CA GLY A 57 -10.21 -8.03 -9.96
C GLY A 57 -10.23 -8.63 -8.56
N GLY A 58 -9.93 -7.85 -7.53
CA GLY A 58 -9.88 -8.32 -6.13
C GLY A 58 -8.63 -9.12 -5.80
N ILE A 59 -7.60 -9.04 -6.65
CA ILE A 59 -6.33 -9.76 -6.43
C ILE A 59 -5.53 -9.02 -5.36
N ALA A 60 -5.13 -9.75 -4.32
CA ALA A 60 -4.27 -9.21 -3.28
C ALA A 60 -2.87 -8.92 -3.84
N LEU A 61 -2.34 -7.76 -3.48
CA LEU A 61 -0.96 -7.38 -3.73
C LEU A 61 -0.04 -8.18 -2.80
N ASN A 62 1.02 -8.74 -3.35
CA ASN A 62 2.00 -9.51 -2.58
C ASN A 62 3.39 -8.91 -2.73
N PHE A 63 4.10 -8.81 -1.62
CA PHE A 63 5.46 -8.26 -1.55
C PHE A 63 6.18 -8.73 -0.29
N THR A 64 7.50 -8.53 -0.25
CA THR A 64 8.32 -8.79 0.93
C THR A 64 8.61 -7.48 1.66
N ILE A 65 8.18 -7.38 2.92
CA ILE A 65 8.38 -6.18 3.74
C ILE A 65 9.88 -5.87 3.89
N GLY A 66 10.28 -4.63 3.61
CA GLY A 66 11.66 -4.15 3.73
C GLY A 66 12.54 -4.42 2.51
N LYS A 67 11.98 -4.88 1.38
CA LYS A 67 12.73 -5.07 0.13
C LYS A 67 12.67 -3.88 -0.82
N GLY A 68 11.84 -2.87 -0.53
CA GLY A 68 11.65 -1.72 -1.39
C GLY A 68 10.89 -2.06 -2.67
N GLU A 69 10.02 -3.07 -2.61
CA GLU A 69 9.14 -3.45 -3.72
C GLU A 69 7.96 -2.48 -3.84
N MET A 70 7.60 -1.84 -2.72
CA MET A 70 6.57 -0.82 -2.60
C MET A 70 7.17 0.47 -2.03
N LEU A 71 6.35 1.54 -1.94
CA LEU A 71 6.74 2.76 -1.23
C LEU A 71 7.12 2.42 0.23
N ALA A 72 8.20 3.01 0.72
CA ALA A 72 8.73 2.66 2.05
C ALA A 72 7.69 2.82 3.17
N SER A 73 6.92 3.92 3.13
CA SER A 73 5.86 4.19 4.10
C SER A 73 4.69 3.20 3.98
N PHE A 74 4.41 2.68 2.76
CA PHE A 74 3.43 1.61 2.54
C PHE A 74 3.89 0.29 3.19
N GLU A 75 5.15 -0.13 2.95
CA GLU A 75 5.70 -1.34 3.55
C GLU A 75 5.72 -1.25 5.08
N GLN A 76 6.11 -0.09 5.63
CA GLN A 76 6.15 0.15 7.07
C GLN A 76 4.78 0.11 7.74
N ALA A 77 3.74 0.57 7.05
CA ALA A 77 2.37 0.56 7.57
C ALA A 77 1.82 -0.86 7.81
N VAL A 78 2.37 -1.86 7.13
CA VAL A 78 1.96 -3.26 7.29
C VAL A 78 2.61 -3.93 8.50
N ILE A 79 3.75 -3.40 8.97
CA ILE A 79 4.46 -3.97 10.13
C ILE A 79 3.60 -3.88 11.38
N GLY A 80 3.48 -5.00 12.10
CA GLY A 80 2.69 -5.11 13.32
C GLY A 80 1.21 -5.44 13.10
N LEU A 81 0.73 -5.48 11.87
CA LEU A 81 -0.66 -5.89 11.58
C LEU A 81 -0.83 -7.39 11.78
N SER A 82 -1.97 -7.76 12.34
CA SER A 82 -2.48 -9.13 12.34
C SER A 82 -3.28 -9.41 11.06
N ILE A 83 -3.46 -10.68 10.70
CA ILE A 83 -4.31 -11.07 9.57
C ILE A 83 -5.73 -10.51 9.76
N ASN A 84 -6.31 -9.96 8.70
CA ASN A 84 -7.57 -9.23 8.63
C ASN A 84 -7.58 -7.88 9.39
N GLN A 85 -6.45 -7.39 9.84
CA GLN A 85 -6.35 -6.05 10.38
C GLN A 85 -6.08 -5.05 9.25
N SER A 86 -6.73 -3.87 9.35
CA SER A 86 -6.52 -2.76 8.41
C SER A 86 -5.81 -1.60 9.09
N THR A 87 -5.10 -0.83 8.28
CA THR A 87 -4.47 0.43 8.66
C THR A 87 -4.65 1.45 7.55
N THR A 88 -4.47 2.73 7.88
CA THR A 88 -4.38 3.80 6.90
C THR A 88 -3.02 4.48 7.01
N VAL A 89 -2.44 4.85 5.88
CA VAL A 89 -1.19 5.61 5.81
C VAL A 89 -1.34 6.75 4.82
N HIS A 90 -0.90 7.93 5.23
CA HIS A 90 -0.74 9.09 4.36
C HIS A 90 0.73 9.21 3.97
N ILE A 91 1.01 9.33 2.68
CA ILE A 91 2.35 9.38 2.12
C ILE A 91 2.48 10.70 1.35
N PRO A 92 3.26 11.66 1.87
CA PRO A 92 3.51 12.93 1.16
C PRO A 92 4.16 12.70 -0.20
N ALA A 93 3.95 13.63 -1.14
CA ALA A 93 4.46 13.53 -2.51
C ALA A 93 5.97 13.27 -2.58
N ASP A 94 6.76 13.90 -1.70
CA ASP A 94 8.21 13.73 -1.64
C ASP A 94 8.68 12.35 -1.15
N GLU A 95 7.83 11.62 -0.42
CA GLU A 95 8.05 10.21 -0.03
C GLU A 95 7.39 9.22 -0.99
N ALA A 96 6.58 9.71 -1.94
CA ALA A 96 5.87 8.91 -2.95
C ALA A 96 6.59 8.98 -4.31
N TYR A 97 6.03 9.73 -5.25
CA TYR A 97 6.56 9.84 -6.61
C TYR A 97 7.31 11.16 -6.86
N GLY A 98 7.59 11.91 -5.80
CA GLY A 98 8.29 13.18 -5.85
C GLY A 98 7.39 14.37 -6.21
N PRO A 99 7.91 15.61 -6.07
CA PRO A 99 7.19 16.80 -6.48
C PRO A 99 7.00 16.83 -7.99
N TYR A 100 5.96 17.54 -8.44
CA TYR A 100 5.80 17.84 -9.85
C TYR A 100 6.92 18.78 -10.32
N ASP A 101 7.55 18.44 -11.46
CA ASP A 101 8.67 19.19 -12.02
C ASP A 101 8.31 19.74 -13.41
N GLU A 102 8.25 21.07 -13.53
CA GLU A 102 7.96 21.73 -14.81
C GLU A 102 9.09 21.54 -15.84
N GLU A 103 10.31 21.21 -15.41
CA GLU A 103 11.43 20.95 -16.33
C GLU A 103 11.26 19.60 -17.07
N LEU A 104 10.39 18.74 -16.56
CA LEU A 104 10.00 17.48 -17.20
C LEU A 104 8.89 17.65 -18.26
N ILE A 105 8.46 18.87 -18.53
CA ILE A 105 7.62 19.18 -19.68
C ILE A 105 8.53 19.45 -20.87
N ILE A 106 8.50 18.55 -21.84
CA ILE A 106 9.39 18.63 -23.01
C ILE A 106 8.59 18.74 -24.31
N THR A 107 9.21 19.30 -25.34
CA THR A 107 8.65 19.33 -26.69
C THR A 107 9.38 18.33 -27.58
N LEU A 108 8.63 17.39 -28.14
CA LEU A 108 9.09 16.40 -29.11
C LEU A 108 8.88 16.93 -30.53
N ASP A 109 9.90 16.74 -31.36
CA ASP A 109 9.80 17.07 -32.80
C ASP A 109 8.94 16.02 -33.52
N TRP A 110 8.21 16.47 -34.57
CA TRP A 110 7.37 15.60 -35.38
C TRP A 110 8.13 14.42 -35.99
N SER A 111 9.42 14.58 -36.26
CA SER A 111 10.25 13.49 -36.79
C SER A 111 10.36 12.28 -35.84
N GLN A 112 10.10 12.47 -34.55
CA GLN A 112 10.13 11.42 -33.54
C GLN A 112 8.79 10.62 -33.50
N MET A 113 7.71 11.17 -34.09
CA MET A 113 6.38 10.59 -34.06
C MET A 113 6.02 9.82 -35.35
N GLY A 114 6.84 9.90 -36.39
CA GLY A 114 6.52 9.32 -37.68
C GLY A 114 5.22 9.92 -38.25
N ASP A 115 4.28 9.05 -38.66
CA ASP A 115 2.97 9.44 -39.20
C ASP A 115 1.87 9.56 -38.14
N TYR A 116 2.22 9.35 -36.85
CA TYR A 116 1.25 9.38 -35.76
C TYR A 116 1.02 10.80 -35.26
N VAL A 117 -0.26 11.20 -35.16
CA VAL A 117 -0.69 12.50 -34.64
C VAL A 117 -1.51 12.27 -33.36
N PRO A 118 -0.94 12.50 -32.18
CA PRO A 118 -1.66 12.33 -30.93
C PRO A 118 -2.66 13.45 -30.67
N VAL A 119 -3.55 13.22 -29.70
CA VAL A 119 -4.49 14.24 -29.22
C VAL A 119 -4.12 14.71 -27.82
N VAL A 120 -4.47 15.95 -27.48
CA VAL A 120 -4.25 16.50 -26.14
C VAL A 120 -4.95 15.63 -25.09
N GLY A 121 -4.27 15.30 -24.01
CA GLY A 121 -4.74 14.42 -22.93
C GLY A 121 -4.45 12.93 -23.17
N GLU A 122 -3.90 12.56 -24.31
CA GLU A 122 -3.54 11.18 -24.61
C GLU A 122 -2.30 10.73 -23.82
N LEU A 123 -2.33 9.48 -23.34
CA LEU A 123 -1.18 8.81 -22.76
C LEU A 123 -0.39 8.10 -23.85
N LEU A 124 0.85 8.52 -24.05
CA LEU A 124 1.75 7.87 -24.99
C LEU A 124 2.78 7.03 -24.22
N THR A 125 3.21 5.93 -24.83
CA THR A 125 4.37 5.18 -24.37
C THR A 125 5.55 5.49 -25.28
N LEU A 126 6.54 6.18 -24.73
CA LEU A 126 7.76 6.54 -25.44
C LEU A 126 8.90 5.61 -25.06
N TYR A 127 9.78 5.34 -26.01
CA TYR A 127 11.01 4.61 -25.73
C TYR A 127 12.15 5.62 -25.52
N ASP A 128 12.66 5.67 -24.30
CA ASP A 128 13.83 6.48 -23.99
C ASP A 128 15.11 5.73 -24.45
N THR A 129 15.71 6.22 -25.50
CA THR A 129 16.92 5.64 -26.07
C THR A 129 18.16 5.79 -25.19
N SER A 130 18.14 6.70 -24.21
CA SER A 130 19.24 6.96 -23.30
C SER A 130 19.27 5.96 -22.13
N SER A 131 18.13 5.63 -21.59
CA SER A 131 17.98 4.67 -20.49
C SER A 131 17.64 3.24 -20.98
N GLY A 132 17.15 3.11 -22.21
CA GLY A 132 16.66 1.84 -22.75
C GLY A 132 15.31 1.40 -22.18
N GLN A 133 14.58 2.31 -21.55
CA GLN A 133 13.29 2.04 -20.89
C GLN A 133 12.14 2.70 -21.66
N THR A 134 10.95 2.20 -21.42
CA THR A 134 9.72 2.85 -21.87
C THR A 134 9.16 3.73 -20.76
N ILE A 135 8.77 4.95 -21.11
CA ILE A 135 8.11 5.90 -20.21
C ILE A 135 6.73 6.23 -20.73
N GLN A 136 5.76 6.40 -19.81
CA GLN A 136 4.45 6.93 -20.14
C GLN A 136 4.49 8.45 -20.00
N VAL A 137 3.94 9.16 -20.98
CA VAL A 137 3.88 10.62 -21.02
C VAL A 137 2.48 11.07 -21.37
N THR A 138 2.08 12.22 -20.84
CA THR A 138 0.78 12.82 -21.17
C THR A 138 0.97 13.94 -22.18
N VAL A 139 0.18 13.93 -23.26
CA VAL A 139 0.20 15.00 -24.28
C VAL A 139 -0.50 16.24 -23.73
N LEU A 140 0.25 17.33 -23.55
CA LEU A 140 -0.26 18.61 -23.06
C LEU A 140 -0.67 19.53 -24.21
N ASN A 141 0.05 19.50 -25.33
CA ASN A 141 -0.24 20.37 -26.47
C ASN A 141 0.23 19.74 -27.79
N VAL A 142 -0.48 20.02 -28.87
CA VAL A 142 -0.13 19.60 -30.24
C VAL A 142 -0.11 20.86 -31.10
N SER A 143 1.03 21.17 -31.74
CA SER A 143 1.24 22.37 -32.52
C SER A 143 2.04 22.06 -33.81
N GLU A 144 2.15 23.04 -34.72
CA GLU A 144 3.00 22.89 -35.91
C GLU A 144 4.49 22.71 -35.55
N ALA A 145 4.93 23.23 -34.39
CA ALA A 145 6.32 23.13 -33.92
C ALA A 145 6.67 21.79 -33.31
N GLY A 146 5.67 20.99 -32.92
CA GLY A 146 5.86 19.71 -32.27
C GLY A 146 4.77 19.41 -31.22
N ILE A 147 5.04 18.41 -30.42
CA ILE A 147 4.14 17.90 -29.39
C ILE A 147 4.77 18.17 -28.03
N THR A 148 4.07 18.91 -27.18
CA THR A 148 4.48 19.13 -25.78
C THR A 148 3.92 18.00 -24.93
N VAL A 149 4.78 17.30 -24.22
CA VAL A 149 4.43 16.18 -23.35
C VAL A 149 4.96 16.41 -21.95
N ASP A 150 4.20 15.91 -20.98
CA ASP A 150 4.58 15.83 -19.59
C ASP A 150 5.15 14.44 -19.32
N THR A 151 6.40 14.38 -18.88
CA THR A 151 7.12 13.14 -18.55
C THR A 151 7.15 12.88 -17.05
N ASN A 152 6.51 13.72 -16.22
CA ASN A 152 6.33 13.45 -14.81
C ASN A 152 5.57 12.13 -14.59
N HIS A 153 5.82 11.48 -13.48
CA HIS A 153 4.92 10.42 -13.05
C HIS A 153 3.51 10.99 -12.84
N ARG A 154 2.47 10.26 -13.26
CA ARG A 154 1.07 10.74 -13.20
C ARG A 154 0.58 11.15 -11.81
N LEU A 155 1.27 10.70 -10.74
CA LEU A 155 1.01 11.04 -9.34
C LEU A 155 2.11 11.93 -8.74
N ALA A 156 3.00 12.52 -9.55
CA ALA A 156 3.98 13.49 -9.07
C ALA A 156 3.27 14.73 -8.51
N GLY A 157 3.71 15.20 -7.35
CA GLY A 157 3.10 16.32 -6.65
C GLY A 157 1.84 15.98 -5.84
N GLU A 158 1.37 14.75 -5.91
CA GLU A 158 0.18 14.31 -5.19
C GLU A 158 0.54 13.58 -3.90
N ASP A 159 -0.09 13.96 -2.80
CA ASP A 159 -0.07 13.21 -1.56
C ASP A 159 -1.00 12.01 -1.68
N LEU A 160 -0.57 10.86 -1.17
CA LEU A 160 -1.27 9.59 -1.35
C LEU A 160 -1.79 9.08 -0.02
N ASN A 161 -3.03 8.59 -0.02
CA ASN A 161 -3.64 7.91 1.12
C ASN A 161 -3.90 6.46 0.75
N PHE A 162 -3.44 5.53 1.58
CA PHE A 162 -3.73 4.12 1.40
C PHE A 162 -4.48 3.56 2.61
N GLU A 163 -5.56 2.84 2.34
CA GLU A 163 -6.15 1.90 3.27
C GLU A 163 -5.63 0.51 2.89
N ILE A 164 -5.00 -0.17 3.85
CA ILE A 164 -4.31 -1.45 3.63
C ILE A 164 -4.86 -2.48 4.60
N THR A 165 -5.26 -3.64 4.11
CA THR A 165 -5.72 -4.78 4.91
C THR A 165 -4.79 -5.96 4.71
N LEU A 166 -4.19 -6.45 5.79
CA LEU A 166 -3.35 -7.66 5.74
C LEU A 166 -4.22 -8.90 5.58
N VAL A 167 -3.96 -9.70 4.55
CA VAL A 167 -4.73 -10.92 4.25
C VAL A 167 -3.98 -12.18 4.67
N GLU A 168 -2.66 -12.22 4.44
CA GLU A 168 -1.86 -13.42 4.66
C GLU A 168 -0.40 -13.04 4.97
N ILE A 169 0.23 -13.83 5.83
CA ILE A 169 1.68 -13.83 6.10
C ILE A 169 2.20 -15.22 5.68
N LEU A 170 3.20 -15.29 4.81
CA LEU A 170 3.74 -16.51 4.18
C LEU A 170 5.16 -16.80 4.60
#